data_b3f634d3b3211baa8b71b4cfee57c0cf
#
_entry.id   b3f634d3b3211baa8b71b4cfee57c0cf
#
_cell.length_a   1.000
_cell.length_b   1.000
_cell.length_c   1.000
_cell.angle_alpha   90.00
_cell.angle_beta   90.00
_cell.angle_gamma   90.00
#
_symmetry.space_group_name_H-M   'P 1'
#
loop_
_entity.id
_entity.type
_entity.pdbx_description
1 polymer ?
#
loop_
_entity_poly.entity_id
_entity_poly.type
_entity_poly.pdbx_seq_one_letter_code
_entity_poly.pdbx_strand_id
1 'polypeptide(L)'
;MWFSGTSNPEQRARLERVRGLTSATSYGLYHELTLNPVGPVFPNTDKLNPFAVPRIREALNWLIDRRHIASEIMGGLGSPRYFPIATVFPDYARLADVARRLELAYAPNPERARAVITEEMQKLGATLVGGKWQFRGAPVTLTFLIRTEDERRRIGDYIAGLLEAIGFTVERRYGTSRDLAPLWIGGDPAEGRWHLYTGGWITTLISRDEADNFDFFYTKR
;
A
#
# COMPACT_ATOMS: atom_id res chain seq x y z
N MET A 1 -30.96 5.23 15.64
CA MET A 1 -29.52 5.26 15.95
C MET A 1 -28.76 4.91 14.69
N TRP A 2 -27.80 5.75 14.28
CA TRP A 2 -26.99 5.54 13.07
C TRP A 2 -25.63 4.98 13.48
N PHE A 3 -25.22 3.84 12.90
CA PHE A 3 -23.97 3.16 13.22
C PHE A 3 -22.96 3.19 12.06
N SER A 4 -23.12 4.11 11.12
CA SER A 4 -22.14 4.27 10.05
C SER A 4 -21.08 5.27 10.48
N GLY A 5 -19.82 4.93 10.26
CA GLY A 5 -18.69 5.82 10.49
C GLY A 5 -18.18 6.44 9.20
N THR A 6 -17.26 7.40 9.33
CA THR A 6 -16.49 7.95 8.24
C THR A 6 -15.02 8.00 8.60
N SER A 7 -14.15 7.69 7.65
CA SER A 7 -12.70 7.92 7.70
C SER A 7 -12.30 9.22 6.99
N ASN A 8 -13.26 9.90 6.37
CA ASN A 8 -13.03 11.14 5.64
C ASN A 8 -12.89 12.34 6.60
N PRO A 9 -11.72 13.04 6.64
CA PRO A 9 -11.48 14.14 7.56
C PRO A 9 -12.46 15.31 7.40
N GLU A 10 -12.87 15.64 6.17
CA GLU A 10 -13.79 16.74 5.90
C GLU A 10 -15.21 16.43 6.40
N GLN A 11 -15.65 15.18 6.17
CA GLN A 11 -16.94 14.73 6.70
C GLN A 11 -16.92 14.73 8.23
N ARG A 12 -15.86 14.26 8.86
CA ARG A 12 -15.68 14.30 10.30
C ARG A 12 -15.79 15.73 10.82
N ALA A 13 -15.04 16.67 10.24
CA ALA A 13 -15.06 18.09 10.64
C ALA A 13 -16.46 18.72 10.51
N ARG A 14 -17.27 18.30 9.53
CA ARG A 14 -18.67 18.71 9.39
C ARG A 14 -19.54 18.12 10.50
N LEU A 15 -19.39 16.83 10.79
CA LEU A 15 -20.17 16.15 11.83
C LEU A 15 -19.88 16.69 13.22
N GLU A 16 -18.65 17.03 13.54
CA GLU A 16 -18.25 17.63 14.84
C GLU A 16 -18.91 19.00 15.11
N ARG A 17 -19.39 19.68 14.07
CA ARG A 17 -20.12 20.96 14.20
C ARG A 17 -21.62 20.78 14.43
N VAL A 18 -22.13 19.57 14.31
CA VAL A 18 -23.57 19.30 14.48
C VAL A 18 -23.91 19.21 15.97
N ARG A 19 -24.75 20.13 16.45
CA ARG A 19 -25.17 20.17 17.85
C ARG A 19 -25.94 18.88 18.22
N GLY A 20 -25.55 18.27 19.33
CA GLY A 20 -26.20 17.05 19.84
C GLY A 20 -25.69 15.75 19.23
N LEU A 21 -24.69 15.81 18.32
CA LEU A 21 -24.00 14.64 17.83
C LEU A 21 -22.81 14.29 18.74
N THR A 22 -22.69 13.04 19.12
CA THR A 22 -21.49 12.50 19.79
C THR A 22 -20.82 11.52 18.86
N SER A 23 -19.47 11.53 18.82
CA SER A 23 -18.69 10.62 18.01
C SER A 23 -17.78 9.76 18.87
N ALA A 24 -17.55 8.52 18.44
CA ALA A 24 -16.52 7.65 18.99
C ALA A 24 -15.58 7.21 17.87
N THR A 25 -14.29 7.16 18.17
CA THR A 25 -13.27 6.68 17.21
C THR A 25 -13.07 5.18 17.39
N SER A 26 -13.14 4.44 16.28
CA SER A 26 -12.82 3.02 16.21
C SER A 26 -11.64 2.81 15.27
N TYR A 27 -10.69 1.97 15.68
CA TYR A 27 -9.48 1.66 14.92
C TYR A 27 -9.50 0.19 14.50
N GLY A 28 -10.23 -0.16 13.50
CA GLY A 28 -10.34 -1.55 13.04
C GLY A 28 -9.97 -1.74 11.57
N LEU A 29 -9.90 -0.66 10.79
CA LEU A 29 -9.50 -0.69 9.38
C LEU A 29 -8.03 -0.34 9.26
N TYR A 30 -7.29 -1.02 8.37
CA TYR A 30 -6.01 -0.55 7.90
C TYR A 30 -5.90 -0.60 6.38
N HIS A 31 -5.15 0.33 5.84
CA HIS A 31 -4.79 0.39 4.43
C HIS A 31 -3.41 -0.21 4.22
N GLU A 32 -3.24 -0.88 3.12
CA GLU A 32 -1.98 -1.48 2.71
C GLU A 32 -1.74 -1.28 1.22
N LEU A 33 -0.50 -1.51 0.82
CA LEU A 33 -0.13 -1.64 -0.57
C LEU A 33 0.12 -3.13 -0.86
N THR A 34 -0.82 -3.75 -1.58
CA THR A 34 -0.68 -5.13 -2.05
C THR A 34 0.19 -5.15 -3.30
N LEU A 35 1.17 -6.02 -3.33
CA LEU A 35 2.12 -6.14 -4.44
C LEU A 35 1.99 -7.52 -5.08
N ASN A 36 1.95 -7.56 -6.42
CA ASN A 36 1.96 -8.81 -7.15
C ASN A 36 3.35 -9.44 -7.08
N PRO A 37 3.52 -10.65 -6.51
CA PRO A 37 4.83 -11.27 -6.33
C PRO A 37 5.31 -12.10 -7.52
N VAL A 38 4.47 -12.29 -8.55
CA VAL A 38 4.77 -13.17 -9.70
C VAL A 38 5.75 -12.50 -10.65
N GLY A 39 6.70 -13.26 -11.15
CA GLY A 39 7.65 -12.73 -12.13
C GLY A 39 9.08 -13.21 -11.88
N PRO A 40 10.10 -12.45 -12.32
CA PRO A 40 10.12 -11.00 -12.62
C PRO A 40 9.50 -10.58 -13.96
N VAL A 41 9.19 -11.50 -14.85
CA VAL A 41 8.46 -11.23 -16.09
C VAL A 41 7.16 -12.01 -16.06
N PHE A 42 6.06 -11.34 -16.29
CA PHE A 42 4.77 -12.02 -16.36
C PHE A 42 4.68 -12.92 -17.57
N PRO A 43 4.37 -14.22 -17.41
CA PRO A 43 4.38 -15.18 -18.51
C PRO A 43 3.40 -14.86 -19.63
N ASN A 44 2.28 -14.21 -19.31
CA ASN A 44 1.20 -13.96 -20.28
C ASN A 44 1.29 -12.58 -20.95
N THR A 45 2.12 -11.67 -20.47
CA THR A 45 2.18 -10.30 -20.99
C THR A 45 3.58 -9.82 -21.34
N ASP A 46 4.62 -10.60 -21.04
CA ASP A 46 6.05 -10.24 -21.16
C ASP A 46 6.44 -8.93 -20.45
N LYS A 47 5.55 -8.38 -19.62
CA LYS A 47 5.84 -7.17 -18.83
C LYS A 47 6.75 -7.50 -17.66
N LEU A 48 7.71 -6.61 -17.41
CA LEU A 48 8.55 -6.68 -16.22
C LEU A 48 7.72 -6.34 -14.97
N ASN A 49 7.77 -7.24 -13.98
CA ASN A 49 7.25 -6.97 -12.64
C ASN A 49 8.40 -6.81 -11.64
N PRO A 50 8.79 -5.59 -11.30
CA PRO A 50 9.86 -5.35 -10.33
C PRO A 50 9.51 -5.85 -8.93
N PHE A 51 8.22 -5.95 -8.60
CA PHE A 51 7.76 -6.38 -7.28
C PHE A 51 7.88 -7.90 -7.04
N ALA A 52 8.26 -8.69 -8.03
CA ALA A 52 8.73 -10.06 -7.82
C ALA A 52 10.03 -10.09 -6.96
N VAL A 53 10.83 -9.02 -6.98
CA VAL A 53 12.08 -8.91 -6.23
C VAL A 53 11.81 -8.44 -4.80
N PRO A 54 12.12 -9.25 -3.76
CA PRO A 54 11.88 -8.88 -2.37
C PRO A 54 12.53 -7.56 -1.95
N ARG A 55 13.76 -7.29 -2.41
CA ARG A 55 14.48 -6.05 -2.08
C ARG A 55 13.81 -4.80 -2.64
N ILE A 56 13.16 -4.89 -3.80
CA ILE A 56 12.37 -3.77 -4.34
C ILE A 56 11.11 -3.55 -3.48
N ARG A 57 10.44 -4.62 -3.05
CA ARG A 57 9.31 -4.50 -2.12
C ARG A 57 9.74 -3.90 -0.78
N GLU A 58 10.89 -4.32 -0.26
CA GLU A 58 11.48 -3.72 0.95
C GLU A 58 11.76 -2.23 0.77
N ALA A 59 12.32 -1.82 -0.37
CA ALA A 59 12.68 -0.44 -0.65
C ALA A 59 11.47 0.51 -0.65
N LEU A 60 10.26 0.02 -0.96
CA LEU A 60 9.04 0.83 -0.85
C LEU A 60 8.77 1.30 0.58
N ASN A 61 9.27 0.59 1.61
CA ASN A 61 9.13 1.04 2.99
C ASN A 61 9.91 2.33 3.27
N TRP A 62 11.04 2.55 2.61
CA TRP A 62 11.81 3.79 2.70
C TRP A 62 11.29 4.88 1.75
N LEU A 63 10.64 4.50 0.64
CA LEU A 63 10.10 5.42 -0.34
C LEU A 63 8.81 6.10 0.16
N ILE A 64 7.93 5.32 0.79
CA ILE A 64 6.59 5.76 1.19
C ILE A 64 6.61 6.30 2.61
N ASP A 65 6.35 7.61 2.75
CA ASP A 65 6.21 8.23 4.06
C ASP A 65 4.80 7.97 4.65
N ARG A 66 4.73 7.01 5.58
CA ARG A 66 3.49 6.66 6.28
C ARG A 66 2.99 7.78 7.19
N ARG A 67 3.88 8.65 7.69
CA ARG A 67 3.48 9.77 8.54
C ARG A 67 2.78 10.83 7.70
N HIS A 68 3.31 11.13 6.51
CA HIS A 68 2.63 12.00 5.55
C HIS A 68 1.23 11.47 5.20
N ILE A 69 1.10 10.17 4.94
CA ILE A 69 -0.21 9.56 4.68
C ILE A 69 -1.15 9.78 5.88
N ALA A 70 -0.69 9.50 7.09
CA ALA A 70 -1.51 9.62 8.30
C ALA A 70 -1.92 11.07 8.62
N SER A 71 -0.99 12.03 8.51
CA SER A 71 -1.24 13.44 8.85
C SER A 71 -1.95 14.19 7.72
N GLU A 72 -1.42 14.14 6.50
CA GLU A 72 -1.89 15.01 5.41
C GLU A 72 -3.03 14.39 4.59
N ILE A 73 -2.93 13.10 4.29
CA ILE A 73 -3.96 12.43 3.46
C ILE A 73 -5.16 12.04 4.33
N MET A 74 -4.90 11.46 5.50
CA MET A 74 -5.94 10.98 6.41
C MET A 74 -6.33 12.01 7.49
N GLY A 75 -5.72 13.20 7.50
CA GLY A 75 -6.06 14.28 8.44
C GLY A 75 -5.91 13.88 9.91
N GLY A 76 -4.91 13.06 10.25
CA GLY A 76 -4.68 12.56 11.60
C GLY A 76 -5.62 11.43 12.05
N LEU A 77 -6.47 10.90 11.17
CA LEU A 77 -7.40 9.80 11.49
C LEU A 77 -6.75 8.42 11.43
N GLY A 78 -5.48 8.33 11.09
CA GLY A 78 -4.71 7.11 11.03
C GLY A 78 -3.40 7.19 11.80
N SER A 79 -2.77 6.05 12.00
CA SER A 79 -1.41 5.94 12.51
C SER A 79 -0.57 5.04 11.61
N PRO A 80 0.75 5.32 11.47
CA PRO A 80 1.65 4.44 10.75
C PRO A 80 1.65 3.03 11.33
N ARG A 81 1.68 2.02 10.45
CA ARG A 81 1.74 0.62 10.83
C ARG A 81 2.87 -0.07 10.06
N TYR A 82 3.60 -0.96 10.73
CA TYR A 82 4.75 -1.68 10.15
C TYR A 82 4.56 -3.18 10.11
N PHE A 83 3.52 -3.71 10.75
CA PHE A 83 3.08 -5.11 10.72
C PHE A 83 1.56 -5.18 10.97
N PRO A 84 0.88 -6.28 10.64
CA PRO A 84 -0.58 -6.33 10.56
C PRO A 84 -1.29 -6.45 11.92
N ILE A 85 -0.77 -5.85 13.00
CA ILE A 85 -1.43 -5.77 14.31
C ILE A 85 -1.90 -4.34 14.57
N ALA A 86 -3.14 -4.17 14.98
CA ALA A 86 -3.70 -2.84 15.28
C ALA A 86 -3.01 -2.20 16.50
N THR A 87 -2.62 -0.93 16.36
CA THR A 87 -1.86 -0.18 17.37
C THR A 87 -2.60 -0.02 18.70
N VAL A 88 -3.92 -0.18 18.68
CA VAL A 88 -4.79 -0.06 19.87
C VAL A 88 -5.03 -1.39 20.60
N PHE A 89 -4.54 -2.50 20.07
CA PHE A 89 -4.72 -3.80 20.71
C PHE A 89 -3.61 -4.11 21.68
N PRO A 90 -3.90 -4.83 22.79
CA PRO A 90 -2.90 -5.21 23.79
C PRO A 90 -1.70 -5.96 23.21
N ASP A 91 -1.92 -6.73 22.13
CA ASP A 91 -0.86 -7.48 21.46
C ASP A 91 0.18 -6.57 20.80
N TYR A 92 -0.23 -5.39 20.31
CA TYR A 92 0.71 -4.38 19.83
C TYR A 92 1.61 -3.87 20.95
N ALA A 93 1.08 -3.65 22.14
CA ALA A 93 1.85 -3.19 23.30
C ALA A 93 2.93 -4.23 23.71
N ARG A 94 2.63 -5.52 23.59
CA ARG A 94 3.61 -6.60 23.85
C ARG A 94 4.75 -6.60 22.83
N LEU A 95 4.51 -6.08 21.63
CA LEU A 95 5.47 -6.01 20.53
C LEU A 95 6.05 -4.59 20.34
N ALA A 96 5.88 -3.71 21.31
CA ALA A 96 6.29 -2.30 21.21
C ALA A 96 7.77 -2.13 20.81
N ASP A 97 8.66 -2.95 21.35
CA ASP A 97 10.08 -2.91 20.98
C ASP A 97 10.33 -3.33 19.54
N VAL A 98 9.59 -4.33 19.06
CA VAL A 98 9.65 -4.76 17.66
C VAL A 98 9.10 -3.65 16.75
N ALA A 99 7.95 -3.07 17.12
CA ALA A 99 7.35 -1.96 16.40
C ALA A 99 8.34 -0.79 16.28
N ARG A 100 8.98 -0.42 17.39
CA ARG A 100 9.95 0.68 17.41
C ARG A 100 11.18 0.40 16.55
N ARG A 101 11.71 -0.81 16.59
CA ARG A 101 12.83 -1.20 15.69
C ARG A 101 12.43 -1.11 14.22
N LEU A 102 11.25 -1.59 13.85
CA LEU A 102 10.76 -1.50 12.47
C LEU A 102 10.53 -0.05 12.05
N GLU A 103 9.94 0.77 12.91
CA GLU A 103 9.76 2.20 12.65
C GLU A 103 11.09 2.90 12.34
N LEU A 104 12.14 2.62 13.12
CA LEU A 104 13.47 3.19 12.92
C LEU A 104 14.14 2.61 11.66
N ALA A 105 14.05 1.32 11.45
CA ALA A 105 14.66 0.65 10.30
C ALA A 105 14.05 1.09 8.96
N TYR A 106 12.75 1.40 8.97
CA TYR A 106 11.97 1.80 7.79
C TYR A 106 11.51 3.26 7.87
N ALA A 107 12.22 4.11 8.59
CA ALA A 107 12.02 5.55 8.50
C ALA A 107 12.19 6.03 7.05
N PRO A 108 11.39 7.00 6.58
CA PRO A 108 11.46 7.49 5.21
C PRO A 108 12.88 7.88 4.81
N ASN A 109 13.36 7.30 3.72
CA ASN A 109 14.67 7.58 3.14
C ASN A 109 14.59 7.38 1.61
N PRO A 110 14.07 8.36 0.86
CA PRO A 110 13.89 8.25 -0.58
C PRO A 110 15.19 8.00 -1.36
N GLU A 111 16.32 8.51 -0.88
CA GLU A 111 17.63 8.30 -1.50
C GLU A 111 18.04 6.82 -1.42
N ARG A 112 17.93 6.22 -0.23
CA ARG A 112 18.16 4.80 -0.04
C ARG A 112 17.23 3.95 -0.89
N ALA A 113 15.93 4.29 -0.91
CA ALA A 113 14.94 3.59 -1.72
C ALA A 113 15.32 3.62 -3.20
N ARG A 114 15.66 4.80 -3.71
CA ARG A 114 16.10 4.99 -5.10
C ARG A 114 17.35 4.17 -5.43
N ALA A 115 18.35 4.19 -4.55
CA ALA A 115 19.59 3.44 -4.75
C ALA A 115 19.35 1.95 -4.86
N VAL A 116 18.58 1.37 -3.91
CA VAL A 116 18.23 -0.06 -3.91
C VAL A 116 17.40 -0.43 -5.15
N ILE A 117 16.37 0.36 -5.48
CA ILE A 117 15.53 0.09 -6.65
C ILE A 117 16.37 0.18 -7.93
N THR A 118 17.26 1.15 -8.04
CA THR A 118 18.14 1.29 -9.22
C THR A 118 19.03 0.06 -9.39
N GLU A 119 19.69 -0.39 -8.32
CA GLU A 119 20.54 -1.58 -8.33
C GLU A 119 19.77 -2.83 -8.79
N GLU A 120 18.60 -3.07 -8.19
CA GLU A 120 17.81 -4.25 -8.49
C GLU A 120 17.19 -4.20 -9.90
N MET A 121 16.75 -3.03 -10.37
CA MET A 121 16.25 -2.86 -11.74
C MET A 121 17.33 -3.13 -12.79
N GLN A 122 18.57 -2.70 -12.52
CA GLN A 122 19.71 -3.00 -13.40
C GLN A 122 20.01 -4.51 -13.45
N LYS A 123 19.93 -5.20 -12.30
CA LYS A 123 20.07 -6.68 -12.25
C LYS A 123 18.99 -7.41 -13.05
N LEU A 124 17.80 -6.84 -13.14
CA LEU A 124 16.70 -7.33 -13.97
C LEU A 124 16.92 -7.04 -15.48
N GLY A 125 18.00 -6.34 -15.85
CA GLY A 125 18.26 -5.95 -17.23
C GLY A 125 17.47 -4.72 -17.68
N ALA A 126 16.87 -3.96 -16.76
CA ALA A 126 16.26 -2.69 -17.09
C ALA A 126 17.29 -1.56 -17.10
N THR A 127 17.06 -0.55 -17.94
CA THR A 127 17.92 0.63 -18.08
C THR A 127 17.12 1.91 -17.87
N LEU A 128 17.78 2.94 -17.33
CA LEU A 128 17.15 4.25 -17.14
C LEU A 128 17.50 5.15 -18.35
N VAL A 129 16.53 5.44 -19.19
CA VAL A 129 16.69 6.25 -20.40
C VAL A 129 15.78 7.47 -20.31
N GLY A 130 16.36 8.66 -20.39
CA GLY A 130 15.59 9.91 -20.28
C GLY A 130 14.79 10.03 -18.96
N GLY A 131 15.33 9.44 -17.86
CA GLY A 131 14.67 9.43 -16.55
C GLY A 131 13.53 8.42 -16.43
N LYS A 132 13.35 7.52 -17.41
CA LYS A 132 12.34 6.46 -17.40
C LYS A 132 12.97 5.08 -17.52
N TRP A 133 12.48 4.14 -16.69
CA TRP A 133 12.88 2.74 -16.78
C TRP A 133 12.37 2.10 -18.06
N GLN A 134 13.28 1.43 -18.76
CA GLN A 134 12.99 0.64 -19.95
C GLN A 134 13.46 -0.80 -19.76
N PHE A 135 12.70 -1.73 -20.28
CA PHE A 135 13.02 -3.15 -20.33
C PHE A 135 12.72 -3.68 -21.73
N ARG A 136 13.70 -4.33 -22.37
CA ARG A 136 13.60 -4.84 -23.76
C ARG A 136 13.12 -3.77 -24.75
N GLY A 137 13.58 -2.53 -24.57
CA GLY A 137 13.23 -1.39 -25.46
C GLY A 137 11.86 -0.75 -25.21
N ALA A 138 11.08 -1.21 -24.22
CA ALA A 138 9.78 -0.66 -23.85
C ALA A 138 9.80 -0.03 -22.45
N PRO A 139 9.00 1.02 -22.18
CA PRO A 139 8.86 1.57 -20.84
C PRO A 139 8.36 0.52 -19.84
N VAL A 140 8.95 0.50 -18.63
CA VAL A 140 8.44 -0.30 -17.53
C VAL A 140 7.18 0.37 -16.97
N THR A 141 6.04 -0.15 -17.38
CA THR A 141 4.72 0.38 -16.98
C THR A 141 4.11 -0.46 -15.88
N LEU A 142 3.86 0.18 -14.74
CA LEU A 142 3.23 -0.43 -13.57
C LEU A 142 1.73 -0.18 -13.61
N THR A 143 0.93 -1.24 -13.74
CA THR A 143 -0.54 -1.14 -13.62
C THR A 143 -0.90 -1.09 -12.14
N PHE A 144 -1.41 0.04 -11.67
CA PHE A 144 -1.78 0.29 -10.29
C PHE A 144 -3.29 0.36 -10.12
N LEU A 145 -3.86 -0.63 -9.47
CA LEU A 145 -5.29 -0.68 -9.13
C LEU A 145 -5.55 0.20 -7.90
N ILE A 146 -6.31 1.28 -8.06
CA ILE A 146 -6.55 2.29 -7.03
C ILE A 146 -8.03 2.33 -6.68
N ARG A 147 -8.36 2.03 -5.44
CA ARG A 147 -9.73 2.11 -4.93
C ARG A 147 -10.19 3.56 -4.78
N THR A 148 -11.48 3.79 -5.01
CA THR A 148 -12.07 5.14 -5.06
C THR A 148 -13.08 5.44 -3.95
N GLU A 149 -13.41 4.46 -3.10
CA GLU A 149 -14.48 4.60 -2.10
C GLU A 149 -14.09 5.46 -0.89
N ASP A 150 -12.79 5.60 -0.64
CA ASP A 150 -12.24 6.30 0.53
C ASP A 150 -10.87 6.95 0.25
N GLU A 151 -10.09 7.22 1.28
CA GLU A 151 -8.77 7.84 1.21
C GLU A 151 -7.77 7.10 0.35
N ARG A 152 -8.02 5.82 0.03
CA ARG A 152 -7.14 5.00 -0.81
C ARG A 152 -6.93 5.57 -2.19
N ARG A 153 -7.87 6.38 -2.71
CA ARG A 153 -7.63 7.12 -3.94
C ARG A 153 -6.47 8.10 -3.79
N ARG A 154 -6.50 8.95 -2.76
CA ARG A 154 -5.43 9.94 -2.50
C ARG A 154 -4.11 9.26 -2.15
N ILE A 155 -4.16 8.18 -1.38
CA ILE A 155 -2.98 7.36 -1.05
C ILE A 155 -2.37 6.76 -2.32
N GLY A 156 -3.20 6.20 -3.20
CA GLY A 156 -2.74 5.64 -4.48
C GLY A 156 -2.12 6.68 -5.38
N ASP A 157 -2.72 7.87 -5.50
CA ASP A 157 -2.17 8.98 -6.29
C ASP A 157 -0.81 9.46 -5.75
N TYR A 158 -0.68 9.57 -4.42
CA TYR A 158 0.59 9.90 -3.77
C TYR A 158 1.68 8.85 -4.07
N ILE A 159 1.38 7.56 -3.89
CA ILE A 159 2.33 6.48 -4.16
C ILE A 159 2.70 6.42 -5.64
N ALA A 160 1.73 6.60 -6.54
CA ALA A 160 1.99 6.64 -7.98
C ALA A 160 2.97 7.78 -8.34
N GLY A 161 2.78 8.96 -7.75
CA GLY A 161 3.70 10.09 -7.93
C GLY A 161 5.13 9.78 -7.45
N LEU A 162 5.30 9.07 -6.32
CA LEU A 162 6.62 8.64 -5.85
C LEU A 162 7.27 7.65 -6.82
N LEU A 163 6.52 6.69 -7.35
CA LEU A 163 7.02 5.72 -8.33
C LEU A 163 7.41 6.40 -9.65
N GLU A 164 6.63 7.37 -10.10
CA GLU A 164 6.95 8.19 -11.29
C GLU A 164 8.21 9.03 -11.09
N ALA A 165 8.41 9.58 -9.89
CA ALA A 165 9.60 10.36 -9.54
C ALA A 165 10.90 9.53 -9.54
N ILE A 166 10.81 8.21 -9.38
CA ILE A 166 11.96 7.30 -9.48
C ILE A 166 12.08 6.59 -10.83
N GLY A 167 11.27 7.02 -11.83
CA GLY A 167 11.44 6.63 -13.23
C GLY A 167 10.44 5.59 -13.75
N PHE A 168 9.51 5.08 -12.98
CA PHE A 168 8.47 4.20 -13.52
C PHE A 168 7.44 4.98 -14.33
N THR A 169 6.79 4.30 -15.26
CA THR A 169 5.52 4.76 -15.83
C THR A 169 4.40 4.09 -15.05
N VAL A 170 3.40 4.86 -14.58
CA VAL A 170 2.31 4.31 -13.77
C VAL A 170 0.97 4.48 -14.49
N GLU A 171 0.38 3.35 -14.86
CA GLU A 171 -0.99 3.26 -15.36
C GLU A 171 -1.94 3.13 -14.16
N ARG A 172 -2.62 4.23 -13.80
CA ARG A 172 -3.61 4.24 -12.72
C ARG A 172 -4.94 3.69 -13.20
N ARG A 173 -5.40 2.60 -12.61
CA ARG A 173 -6.73 2.04 -12.84
C ARG A 173 -7.61 2.25 -11.62
N TYR A 174 -8.49 3.23 -11.73
CA TYR A 174 -9.43 3.56 -10.67
C TYR A 174 -10.66 2.67 -10.73
N GLY A 175 -11.16 2.24 -9.57
CA GLY A 175 -12.39 1.46 -9.47
C GLY A 175 -12.83 1.27 -8.03
N THR A 176 -14.06 0.80 -7.86
CA THR A 176 -14.54 0.35 -6.56
C THR A 176 -13.94 -1.01 -6.20
N SER A 177 -14.08 -1.44 -4.95
CA SER A 177 -13.69 -2.79 -4.54
C SER A 177 -14.30 -3.87 -5.43
N ARG A 178 -15.58 -3.70 -5.79
CA ARG A 178 -16.30 -4.62 -6.67
C ARG A 178 -15.69 -4.68 -8.07
N ASP A 179 -15.31 -3.53 -8.63
CA ASP A 179 -14.75 -3.46 -9.99
C ASP A 179 -13.35 -4.06 -10.07
N LEU A 180 -12.56 -3.89 -9.01
CA LEU A 180 -11.16 -4.31 -8.98
C LEU A 180 -10.96 -5.74 -8.46
N ALA A 181 -11.88 -6.26 -7.63
CA ALA A 181 -11.75 -7.60 -7.04
C ALA A 181 -11.53 -8.73 -8.07
N PRO A 182 -12.19 -8.75 -9.24
CA PRO A 182 -11.94 -9.77 -10.27
C PRO A 182 -10.51 -9.74 -10.84
N LEU A 183 -9.81 -8.59 -10.70
CA LEU A 183 -8.46 -8.45 -11.24
C LEU A 183 -7.38 -8.95 -10.26
N TRP A 184 -7.57 -8.74 -8.95
CA TRP A 184 -6.52 -9.01 -7.96
C TRP A 184 -6.80 -10.21 -7.07
N ILE A 185 -7.98 -10.33 -6.43
CA ILE A 185 -8.28 -11.44 -5.52
C ILE A 185 -8.98 -12.60 -6.21
N GLY A 186 -9.79 -12.32 -7.22
CA GLY A 186 -10.50 -13.31 -8.02
C GLY A 186 -9.76 -13.75 -9.29
N GLY A 187 -8.68 -13.05 -9.66
CA GLY A 187 -7.87 -13.35 -10.84
C GLY A 187 -6.57 -14.07 -10.51
N ASP A 188 -5.99 -14.71 -11.50
CA ASP A 188 -4.64 -15.27 -11.38
C ASP A 188 -3.60 -14.13 -11.46
N PRO A 189 -2.78 -13.89 -10.43
CA PRO A 189 -1.73 -12.87 -10.47
C PRO A 189 -0.70 -13.08 -11.59
N ALA A 190 -0.54 -14.33 -12.08
CA ALA A 190 0.35 -14.63 -13.20
C ALA A 190 -0.15 -14.06 -14.55
N GLU A 191 -1.42 -13.71 -14.67
CA GLU A 191 -1.94 -13.03 -15.85
C GLU A 191 -1.34 -11.64 -16.08
N GLY A 192 -0.68 -11.05 -15.07
CA GLY A 192 0.00 -9.76 -15.19
C GLY A 192 -0.93 -8.58 -15.44
N ARG A 193 -2.18 -8.67 -15.00
CA ARG A 193 -3.18 -7.60 -15.15
C ARG A 193 -2.96 -6.43 -14.21
N TRP A 194 -2.15 -6.62 -13.17
CA TRP A 194 -1.84 -5.62 -12.16
C TRP A 194 -0.46 -5.86 -11.53
N HIS A 195 0.13 -4.79 -11.00
CA HIS A 195 1.40 -4.81 -10.26
C HIS A 195 1.19 -4.42 -8.81
N LEU A 196 0.31 -3.43 -8.56
CA LEU A 196 0.01 -2.91 -7.22
C LEU A 196 -1.50 -2.71 -7.06
N TYR A 197 -1.95 -2.76 -5.80
CA TYR A 197 -3.33 -2.47 -5.42
C TYR A 197 -3.39 -1.75 -4.07
N THR A 198 -4.26 -0.74 -3.95
CA THR A 198 -4.56 -0.11 -2.66
C THR A 198 -5.52 -0.97 -1.86
N GLY A 199 -4.97 -1.94 -1.16
CA GLY A 199 -5.71 -2.88 -0.34
C GLY A 199 -6.14 -2.31 1.01
N GLY A 200 -6.81 -3.14 1.77
CA GLY A 200 -7.17 -2.84 3.15
C GLY A 200 -7.96 -3.98 3.77
N TRP A 201 -7.82 -4.11 5.08
CA TRP A 201 -8.42 -5.17 5.87
C TRP A 201 -9.13 -4.57 7.08
N ILE A 202 -10.12 -5.28 7.58
CA ILE A 202 -10.88 -4.89 8.76
C ILE A 202 -10.52 -5.88 9.87
N THR A 203 -10.01 -5.35 10.98
CA THR A 203 -9.86 -6.07 12.23
C THR A 203 -10.87 -5.50 13.21
N THR A 204 -11.74 -6.30 13.77
CA THR A 204 -12.72 -5.84 14.76
C THR A 204 -12.29 -6.21 16.16
N LEU A 205 -12.84 -5.53 17.19
CA LEU A 205 -12.65 -5.91 18.59
C LEU A 205 -13.21 -7.31 18.90
N ILE A 206 -14.12 -7.81 18.07
CA ILE A 206 -14.77 -9.11 18.22
C ILE A 206 -13.94 -10.19 17.52
N SER A 207 -13.45 -9.90 16.31
CA SER A 207 -12.55 -10.80 15.58
C SER A 207 -11.13 -10.27 15.70
N ARG A 208 -10.42 -10.76 16.72
CA ARG A 208 -9.01 -10.42 16.97
C ARG A 208 -8.03 -11.34 16.26
N ASP A 209 -8.52 -12.11 15.31
CA ASP A 209 -7.66 -13.06 14.60
C ASP A 209 -6.77 -12.33 13.60
N GLU A 210 -5.73 -11.68 14.14
CA GLU A 210 -4.67 -11.08 13.36
C GLU A 210 -3.68 -12.13 12.83
N ALA A 211 -3.76 -13.37 13.31
CA ALA A 211 -2.95 -14.48 12.84
C ALA A 211 -3.24 -14.80 11.38
N ASP A 212 -4.49 -14.73 10.95
CA ASP A 212 -4.87 -14.91 9.54
C ASP A 212 -4.18 -13.91 8.61
N ASN A 213 -3.96 -12.68 9.06
CA ASN A 213 -3.22 -11.70 8.29
C ASN A 213 -1.74 -12.08 8.15
N PHE A 214 -1.12 -12.66 9.18
CA PHE A 214 0.24 -13.18 9.07
C PHE A 214 0.29 -14.38 8.13
N ASP A 215 -0.66 -15.31 8.20
CA ASP A 215 -0.75 -16.44 7.28
C ASP A 215 -0.90 -15.97 5.84
N PHE A 216 -1.81 -15.01 5.59
CA PHE A 216 -2.08 -14.49 4.27
C PHE A 216 -0.85 -13.81 3.62
N PHE A 217 -0.10 -13.01 4.39
CA PHE A 217 0.98 -12.19 3.83
C PHE A 217 2.38 -12.84 3.91
N TYR A 218 2.62 -13.74 4.84
CA TYR A 218 3.98 -14.20 5.17
C TYR A 218 4.16 -15.71 5.07
N THR A 219 3.09 -16.49 4.97
CA THR A 219 3.19 -17.95 4.82
C THR A 219 3.28 -18.33 3.35
N LYS A 220 4.19 -19.23 3.02
CA LYS A 220 4.21 -19.86 1.68
C LYS A 220 3.02 -20.81 1.58
N ARG A 221 2.17 -20.57 0.63
CA ARG A 221 1.08 -21.45 0.24
C ARG A 221 1.49 -22.26 -0.99
#